data_bd3a6866518bef235135fd10eef496ce
#
_entry.id   bd3a6866518bef235135fd10eef496ce
#
_cell.length_a   1.000
_cell.length_b   1.000
_cell.length_c   1.000
_cell.angle_alpha   90.00
_cell.angle_beta   90.00
_cell.angle_gamma   90.00
#
_symmetry.space_group_name_H-M   'P 1'
#
loop_
_entity.id
_entity.type
_entity.pdbx_description
1 polymer ?
#
loop_
_entity_poly.entity_id
_entity_poly.type
_entity_poly.pdbx_seq_one_letter_code
_entity_poly.pdbx_strand_id
1 'polypeptide(L)'
;MALTVRRATPVDQDFVNATGTQSAHTSLSPVRPASAHAAAEAFLRAAQFCAEREDGTTLIAERDGERAGFVMLLLDLTEDVTLQRQAFIVYMAVAPEHQRRGVARALLAAAEEEARARGASHISLMVTQANEPARMLYTRAGFIDERAQMTKPLRSGAR
;
A
#
# COMPACT_ATOMS: atom_id res chain seq x y z
N MET A 1 11.12 -23.46 2.47
CA MET A 1 9.93 -22.72 2.00
C MET A 1 10.39 -21.50 1.21
N ALA A 2 10.08 -21.45 -0.07
CA ALA A 2 10.54 -20.38 -0.94
C ALA A 2 9.56 -19.20 -0.89
N LEU A 3 10.06 -18.02 -0.54
CA LEU A 3 9.36 -16.75 -0.62
C LEU A 3 10.09 -15.88 -1.64
N THR A 4 9.43 -15.54 -2.74
CA THR A 4 9.99 -14.73 -3.81
C THR A 4 9.10 -13.53 -4.10
N VAL A 5 9.67 -12.46 -4.65
CA VAL A 5 8.92 -11.29 -5.11
C VAL A 5 9.29 -11.02 -6.56
N ARG A 6 8.29 -10.77 -7.38
CA ARG A 6 8.44 -10.46 -8.80
C ARG A 6 7.50 -9.34 -9.22
N ARG A 7 7.72 -8.76 -10.38
CA ARG A 7 6.75 -7.84 -10.97
C ARG A 7 5.48 -8.57 -11.37
N ALA A 8 4.34 -7.89 -11.19
CA ALA A 8 3.05 -8.40 -11.64
C ALA A 8 2.98 -8.46 -13.16
N THR A 9 2.20 -9.41 -13.64
CA THR A 9 1.79 -9.53 -15.04
C THR A 9 0.27 -9.43 -15.14
N PRO A 10 -0.33 -9.32 -16.32
CA PRO A 10 -1.80 -9.23 -16.45
C PRO A 10 -2.57 -10.37 -15.80
N VAL A 11 -1.97 -11.57 -15.72
CA VAL A 11 -2.62 -12.73 -15.07
C VAL A 11 -2.74 -12.61 -13.55
N ASP A 12 -2.08 -11.63 -12.94
CA ASP A 12 -2.14 -11.39 -11.50
C ASP A 12 -3.27 -10.43 -11.09
N GLN A 13 -3.93 -9.79 -12.06
CA GLN A 13 -4.91 -8.73 -11.80
C GLN A 13 -6.07 -9.19 -10.94
N ASP A 14 -6.61 -10.40 -11.18
CA ASP A 14 -7.72 -10.94 -10.39
C ASP A 14 -7.31 -11.19 -8.95
N PHE A 15 -6.09 -11.67 -8.72
CA PHE A 15 -5.55 -11.85 -7.37
C PHE A 15 -5.38 -10.50 -6.65
N VAL A 16 -4.82 -9.51 -7.31
CA VAL A 16 -4.64 -8.16 -6.76
C VAL A 16 -5.98 -7.55 -6.38
N ASN A 17 -6.96 -7.61 -7.28
CA ASN A 17 -8.30 -7.08 -7.04
C ASN A 17 -9.00 -7.80 -5.89
N ALA A 18 -8.97 -9.12 -5.86
CA ALA A 18 -9.61 -9.91 -4.80
C ALA A 18 -8.98 -9.65 -3.43
N THR A 19 -7.65 -9.70 -3.35
CA THR A 19 -6.91 -9.51 -2.10
C THR A 19 -7.02 -8.07 -1.59
N GLY A 20 -6.93 -7.09 -2.50
CA GLY A 20 -7.03 -5.67 -2.15
C GLY A 20 -8.42 -5.27 -1.69
N THR A 21 -9.48 -5.70 -2.38
CA THR A 21 -10.86 -5.41 -1.97
C THR A 21 -11.22 -6.05 -0.64
N GLN A 22 -10.74 -7.27 -0.40
CA GLN A 22 -10.96 -7.98 0.86
C GLN A 22 -10.35 -7.25 2.06
N SER A 23 -9.18 -6.62 1.89
CA SER A 23 -8.44 -5.94 2.96
C SER A 23 -8.75 -4.44 3.07
N ALA A 24 -9.48 -3.86 2.12
CA ALA A 24 -9.66 -2.42 2.00
C ALA A 24 -10.31 -1.76 3.22
N HIS A 25 -11.17 -2.49 3.96
CA HIS A 25 -11.80 -1.99 5.19
C HIS A 25 -10.78 -1.61 6.28
N THR A 26 -9.57 -2.16 6.28
CA THR A 26 -8.52 -1.81 7.25
C THR A 26 -7.99 -0.39 7.08
N SER A 27 -8.24 0.24 5.94
CA SER A 27 -7.86 1.62 5.65
C SER A 27 -8.89 2.64 6.14
N LEU A 28 -10.07 2.21 6.61
CA LEU A 28 -11.13 3.10 7.05
C LEU A 28 -10.73 3.89 8.30
N SER A 29 -10.99 5.18 8.26
CA SER A 29 -10.79 6.07 9.40
C SER A 29 -12.05 6.17 10.25
N PRO A 30 -11.97 6.04 11.58
CA PRO A 30 -13.13 6.24 12.46
C PRO A 30 -13.67 7.69 12.42
N VAL A 31 -12.85 8.64 11.97
CA VAL A 31 -13.27 10.05 11.79
C VAL A 31 -14.11 10.24 10.52
N ARG A 32 -14.00 9.33 9.56
CA ARG A 32 -14.75 9.33 8.29
C ARG A 32 -15.39 7.95 8.07
N PRO A 33 -16.47 7.64 8.81
CA PRO A 33 -17.12 6.34 8.68
C PRO A 33 -17.58 6.08 7.25
N ALA A 34 -17.30 4.88 6.77
CA ALA A 34 -17.72 4.41 5.44
C ALA A 34 -17.97 2.91 5.46
N SER A 35 -18.67 2.39 4.46
CA SER A 35 -18.91 0.95 4.32
C SER A 35 -17.68 0.22 3.80
N ALA A 36 -17.60 -1.08 4.06
CA ALA A 36 -16.61 -1.95 3.46
C ALA A 36 -16.66 -1.94 1.92
N HIS A 37 -17.86 -1.83 1.35
CA HIS A 37 -18.05 -1.70 -0.09
C HIS A 37 -17.41 -0.40 -0.64
N ALA A 38 -17.62 0.74 0.02
CA ALA A 38 -17.00 2.00 -0.37
C ALA A 38 -15.47 1.95 -0.29
N ALA A 39 -14.94 1.25 0.72
CA ALA A 39 -13.48 1.02 0.83
C ALA A 39 -12.95 0.15 -0.32
N ALA A 40 -13.67 -0.92 -0.68
CA ALA A 40 -13.31 -1.79 -1.81
C ALA A 40 -13.31 -1.02 -3.14
N GLU A 41 -14.31 -0.19 -3.39
CA GLU A 41 -14.34 0.66 -4.58
C GLU A 41 -13.20 1.69 -4.61
N ALA A 42 -12.86 2.26 -3.47
CA ALA A 42 -11.72 3.18 -3.35
C ALA A 42 -10.40 2.46 -3.69
N PHE A 43 -10.23 1.23 -3.23
CA PHE A 43 -9.08 0.40 -3.61
C PHE A 43 -9.01 0.18 -5.14
N LEU A 44 -10.13 -0.20 -5.76
CA LEU A 44 -10.15 -0.44 -7.22
C LEU A 44 -9.80 0.83 -8.02
N ARG A 45 -10.26 2.01 -7.58
CA ARG A 45 -9.86 3.29 -8.19
C ARG A 45 -8.36 3.55 -8.03
N ALA A 46 -7.79 3.27 -6.87
CA ALA A 46 -6.36 3.42 -6.63
C ALA A 46 -5.53 2.44 -7.47
N ALA A 47 -5.99 1.20 -7.62
CA ALA A 47 -5.35 0.20 -8.46
C ALA A 47 -5.35 0.60 -9.94
N GLN A 48 -6.49 1.10 -10.44
CA GLN A 48 -6.58 1.62 -11.79
C GLN A 48 -5.66 2.83 -12.00
N PHE A 49 -5.68 3.79 -11.09
CA PHE A 49 -4.81 4.95 -11.15
C PHE A 49 -3.32 4.55 -11.23
N CYS A 50 -2.91 3.59 -10.42
CA CYS A 50 -1.53 3.08 -10.44
C CYS A 50 -1.20 2.40 -11.78
N ALA A 51 -2.13 1.60 -12.32
CA ALA A 51 -1.93 0.87 -13.58
C ALA A 51 -1.83 1.79 -14.81
N GLU A 52 -2.49 2.95 -14.78
CA GLU A 52 -2.49 3.92 -15.88
C GLU A 52 -1.25 4.83 -15.90
N ARG A 53 -0.46 4.81 -14.84
CA ARG A 53 0.75 5.64 -14.75
C ARG A 53 1.99 4.90 -15.26
N GLU A 54 2.84 5.61 -15.97
CA GLU A 54 4.13 5.07 -16.46
C GLU A 54 5.08 4.66 -15.32
N ASP A 55 5.00 5.36 -14.17
CA ASP A 55 5.78 5.07 -12.97
C ASP A 55 5.07 4.13 -11.99
N GLY A 56 3.87 3.66 -12.33
CA GLY A 56 3.13 2.68 -11.55
C GLY A 56 3.70 1.27 -11.70
N THR A 57 3.93 0.59 -10.60
CA THR A 57 4.46 -0.78 -10.57
C THR A 57 3.78 -1.58 -9.48
N THR A 58 3.40 -2.80 -9.80
CA THR A 58 2.88 -3.76 -8.81
C THR A 58 3.86 -4.93 -8.68
N LEU A 59 4.20 -5.28 -7.45
CA LEU A 59 4.99 -6.46 -7.14
C LEU A 59 4.11 -7.52 -6.50
N ILE A 60 4.36 -8.78 -6.85
CA ILE A 60 3.68 -9.95 -6.29
C ILE A 60 4.66 -10.75 -5.45
N ALA A 61 4.29 -11.05 -4.23
CA ALA A 61 4.98 -12.05 -3.44
C ALA A 61 4.36 -13.43 -3.70
N GLU A 62 5.21 -14.40 -3.93
CA GLU A 62 4.83 -15.81 -4.07
C GLU A 62 5.49 -16.62 -2.96
N ARG A 63 4.71 -17.49 -2.34
CA ARG A 63 5.18 -18.43 -1.34
C ARG A 63 4.87 -19.85 -1.79
N ASP A 64 5.94 -20.65 -1.97
CA ASP A 64 5.84 -22.02 -2.46
C ASP A 64 5.04 -22.14 -3.79
N GLY A 65 5.18 -21.12 -4.67
CA GLY A 65 4.52 -21.04 -5.96
C GLY A 65 3.10 -20.46 -5.95
N GLU A 66 2.56 -20.12 -4.78
CA GLU A 66 1.24 -19.49 -4.63
C GLU A 66 1.37 -17.99 -4.41
N ARG A 67 0.46 -17.21 -5.02
CA ARG A 67 0.41 -15.77 -4.78
C ARG A 67 0.01 -15.49 -3.34
N ALA A 68 0.86 -14.77 -2.62
CA ALA A 68 0.71 -14.56 -1.18
C ALA A 68 0.38 -13.11 -0.80
N GLY A 69 0.69 -12.16 -1.67
CA GLY A 69 0.42 -10.74 -1.43
C GLY A 69 0.95 -9.88 -2.55
N PHE A 70 0.69 -8.58 -2.45
CA PHE A 70 1.15 -7.59 -3.43
C PHE A 70 1.47 -6.24 -2.78
N VAL A 71 2.26 -5.42 -3.49
CA VAL A 71 2.45 -4.01 -3.18
C VAL A 71 2.39 -3.20 -4.48
N MET A 72 1.64 -2.11 -4.46
CA MET A 72 1.53 -1.14 -5.56
C MET A 72 2.36 0.09 -5.24
N LEU A 73 3.16 0.53 -6.20
CA LEU A 73 4.15 1.60 -6.08
C LEU A 73 3.96 2.66 -7.15
N LEU A 74 4.24 3.91 -6.80
CA LEU A 74 4.62 4.97 -7.72
C LEU A 74 6.10 5.26 -7.51
N LEU A 75 6.90 5.21 -8.58
CA LEU A 75 8.35 5.18 -8.48
C LEU A 75 9.04 6.49 -8.87
N ASP A 76 8.30 7.47 -9.38
CA ASP A 76 8.87 8.72 -9.88
C ASP A 76 8.05 9.94 -9.43
N LEU A 77 7.97 10.10 -8.12
CA LEU A 77 7.39 11.28 -7.50
C LEU A 77 8.49 12.25 -7.04
N THR A 78 8.13 13.51 -6.90
CA THR A 78 9.01 14.56 -6.38
C THR A 78 8.45 15.07 -5.05
N GLU A 79 9.28 15.15 -4.03
CA GLU A 79 8.90 15.76 -2.76
C GLU A 79 8.87 17.29 -2.91
N ASP A 80 7.80 17.92 -2.43
CA ASP A 80 7.45 19.31 -2.76
C ASP A 80 8.46 20.36 -2.26
N VAL A 81 9.10 20.09 -1.13
CA VAL A 81 10.02 21.06 -0.48
C VAL A 81 11.45 20.88 -0.96
N THR A 82 11.94 19.66 -0.94
CA THR A 82 13.34 19.34 -1.25
C THR A 82 13.56 19.06 -2.74
N LEU A 83 12.50 18.84 -3.50
CA LEU A 83 12.51 18.44 -4.90
C LEU A 83 13.26 17.11 -5.14
N GLN A 84 13.47 16.36 -4.09
CA GLN A 84 14.10 15.04 -4.19
C GLN A 84 13.12 14.02 -4.75
N ARG A 85 13.65 13.08 -5.52
CA ARG A 85 12.87 11.96 -6.04
C ARG A 85 12.50 11.01 -4.91
N GLN A 86 11.24 10.60 -4.88
CA GLN A 86 10.73 9.63 -3.92
C GLN A 86 9.83 8.60 -4.58
N ALA A 87 9.74 7.44 -3.96
CA ALA A 87 8.71 6.45 -4.26
C ALA A 87 7.58 6.53 -3.23
N PHE A 88 6.42 6.01 -3.61
CA PHE A 88 5.25 5.97 -2.74
C PHE A 88 4.57 4.61 -2.83
N ILE A 89 4.30 4.00 -1.68
CA ILE A 89 3.48 2.80 -1.58
C ILE A 89 2.02 3.22 -1.61
N VAL A 90 1.33 2.88 -2.69
CA VAL A 90 -0.10 3.18 -2.88
C VAL A 90 -0.96 2.25 -2.05
N TYR A 91 -0.65 0.97 -2.07
CA TYR A 91 -1.34 -0.06 -1.32
C TYR A 91 -0.48 -1.31 -1.16
N MET A 92 -0.68 -2.03 -0.07
CA MET A 92 -0.07 -3.33 0.16
C MET A 92 -1.07 -4.24 0.89
N ALA A 93 -1.19 -5.47 0.44
CA ALA A 93 -2.03 -6.47 1.10
C ALA A 93 -1.39 -7.86 1.02
N VAL A 94 -1.65 -8.65 2.05
CA VAL A 94 -1.25 -10.05 2.14
C VAL A 94 -2.51 -10.89 2.27
N ALA A 95 -2.62 -11.94 1.45
CA ALA A 95 -3.73 -12.88 1.51
C ALA A 95 -3.83 -13.50 2.92
N PRO A 96 -5.04 -13.65 3.49
CA PRO A 96 -5.21 -14.05 4.89
C PRO A 96 -4.44 -15.31 5.28
N GLU A 97 -4.42 -16.32 4.41
CA GLU A 97 -3.74 -17.60 4.60
C GLU A 97 -2.21 -17.49 4.64
N HIS A 98 -1.67 -16.38 4.14
CA HIS A 98 -0.22 -16.12 4.10
C HIS A 98 0.24 -15.04 5.09
N GLN A 99 -0.67 -14.51 5.92
CA GLN A 99 -0.33 -13.52 6.93
C GLN A 99 0.59 -14.09 8.02
N ARG A 100 1.38 -13.20 8.66
CA ARG A 100 2.32 -13.55 9.73
C ARG A 100 3.42 -14.54 9.31
N ARG A 101 3.72 -14.62 8.02
CA ARG A 101 4.71 -15.53 7.43
C ARG A 101 5.83 -14.81 6.70
N GLY A 102 6.05 -13.52 7.01
CA GLY A 102 7.12 -12.70 6.44
C GLY A 102 6.82 -12.08 5.08
N VAL A 103 5.64 -12.32 4.49
CA VAL A 103 5.27 -11.84 3.14
C VAL A 103 5.31 -10.32 3.05
N ALA A 104 4.69 -9.60 3.99
CA ALA A 104 4.69 -8.14 4.00
C ALA A 104 6.11 -7.56 4.09
N ARG A 105 6.97 -8.17 4.89
CA ARG A 105 8.38 -7.76 5.02
C ARG A 105 9.15 -7.95 3.71
N ALA A 106 8.92 -9.05 3.01
CA ALA A 106 9.53 -9.31 1.72
C ALA A 106 9.06 -8.32 0.66
N LEU A 107 7.76 -7.98 0.64
CA LEU A 107 7.20 -6.97 -0.24
C LEU A 107 7.81 -5.58 0.02
N LEU A 108 7.95 -5.19 1.27
CA LEU A 108 8.58 -3.90 1.63
C LEU A 108 10.04 -3.86 1.18
N ALA A 109 10.81 -4.92 1.42
CA ALA A 109 12.20 -4.99 0.98
C ALA A 109 12.32 -4.87 -0.55
N ALA A 110 11.47 -5.56 -1.30
CA ALA A 110 11.44 -5.47 -2.75
C ALA A 110 11.00 -4.07 -3.24
N ALA A 111 10.04 -3.44 -2.57
CA ALA A 111 9.60 -2.08 -2.86
C ALA A 111 10.76 -1.06 -2.69
N GLU A 112 11.55 -1.21 -1.63
CA GLU A 112 12.74 -0.39 -1.39
C GLU A 112 13.79 -0.57 -2.48
N GLU A 113 14.02 -1.80 -2.95
CA GLU A 113 14.94 -2.07 -4.05
C GLU A 113 14.49 -1.42 -5.37
N GLU A 114 13.20 -1.52 -5.71
CA GLU A 114 12.64 -0.84 -6.88
C GLU A 114 12.78 0.69 -6.77
N ALA A 115 12.53 1.25 -5.59
CA ALA A 115 12.68 2.68 -5.33
C ALA A 115 14.14 3.13 -5.50
N ARG A 116 15.10 2.40 -4.93
CA ARG A 116 16.54 2.68 -5.08
C ARG A 116 16.98 2.59 -6.54
N ALA A 117 16.53 1.58 -7.27
CA ALA A 117 16.85 1.39 -8.67
C ALA A 117 16.36 2.56 -9.57
N ARG A 118 15.32 3.27 -9.14
CA ARG A 118 14.80 4.48 -9.81
C ARG A 118 15.45 5.77 -9.29
N GLY A 119 16.40 5.69 -8.37
CA GLY A 119 17.09 6.85 -7.82
C GLY A 119 16.29 7.61 -6.76
N ALA A 120 15.28 6.99 -6.16
CA ALA A 120 14.54 7.58 -5.06
C ALA A 120 15.43 7.66 -3.81
N SER A 121 15.42 8.81 -3.15
CA SER A 121 16.08 9.01 -1.85
C SER A 121 15.23 8.55 -0.68
N HIS A 122 13.91 8.50 -0.87
CA HIS A 122 12.93 8.15 0.15
C HIS A 122 11.81 7.31 -0.44
N ILE A 123 11.19 6.50 0.40
CA ILE A 123 9.94 5.79 0.11
C ILE A 123 8.93 6.14 1.20
N SER A 124 7.75 6.55 0.79
CA SER A 124 6.69 7.05 1.69
C SER A 124 5.42 6.23 1.54
N LEU A 125 4.57 6.31 2.54
CA LEU A 125 3.22 5.73 2.52
C LEU A 125 2.29 6.55 3.41
N MET A 126 0.99 6.31 3.27
CA MET A 126 0.00 6.78 4.21
C MET A 126 -0.62 5.58 4.92
N VAL A 127 -0.83 5.70 6.22
CA VAL A 127 -1.46 4.67 7.04
C VAL A 127 -2.47 5.31 7.99
N THR A 128 -3.67 4.73 8.07
CA THR A 128 -4.68 5.17 9.02
C THR A 128 -4.19 4.96 10.46
N GLN A 129 -4.33 5.98 11.31
CA GLN A 129 -3.88 5.93 12.70
C GLN A 129 -4.45 4.74 13.48
N ALA A 130 -5.71 4.37 13.22
CA ALA A 130 -6.36 3.23 13.87
C ALA A 130 -5.85 1.86 13.38
N ASN A 131 -5.13 1.80 12.27
CA ASN A 131 -4.56 0.55 11.75
C ASN A 131 -3.25 0.22 12.46
N GLU A 132 -3.33 -0.15 13.73
CA GLU A 132 -2.15 -0.45 14.55
C GLU A 132 -1.28 -1.58 13.99
N PRO A 133 -1.81 -2.71 13.49
CA PRO A 133 -0.98 -3.76 12.92
C PRO A 133 -0.11 -3.29 11.76
N ALA A 134 -0.66 -2.48 10.85
CA ALA A 134 0.10 -1.91 9.74
C ALA A 134 1.15 -0.91 10.24
N ARG A 135 0.79 -0.03 11.17
CA ARG A 135 1.73 0.93 11.76
C ARG A 135 2.92 0.24 12.43
N MET A 136 2.67 -0.82 13.19
CA MET A 136 3.74 -1.63 13.81
C MET A 136 4.65 -2.26 12.76
N LEU A 137 4.08 -2.79 11.68
CA LEU A 137 4.85 -3.36 10.58
C LEU A 137 5.79 -2.31 9.97
N TYR A 138 5.26 -1.14 9.63
CA TYR A 138 6.04 -0.08 9.01
C TYR A 138 7.10 0.49 9.95
N THR A 139 6.79 0.71 11.21
CA THR A 139 7.77 1.15 12.21
C THR A 139 8.93 0.16 12.34
N ARG A 140 8.64 -1.14 12.39
CA ARG A 140 9.68 -2.19 12.41
C ARG A 140 10.51 -2.26 11.14
N ALA A 141 9.93 -1.85 10.02
CA ALA A 141 10.63 -1.74 8.73
C ALA A 141 11.44 -0.43 8.58
N GLY A 142 11.43 0.44 9.58
CA GLY A 142 12.21 1.68 9.61
C GLY A 142 11.47 2.93 9.13
N PHE A 143 10.15 2.83 8.84
CA PHE A 143 9.35 4.02 8.56
C PHE A 143 9.14 4.85 9.82
N ILE A 144 9.23 6.17 9.68
CA ILE A 144 9.02 7.14 10.74
C ILE A 144 7.84 8.06 10.40
N ASP A 145 7.14 8.52 11.41
CA ASP A 145 6.08 9.51 11.22
C ASP A 145 6.70 10.85 10.82
N GLU A 146 6.44 11.29 9.60
CA GLU A 146 6.98 12.55 9.08
C GLU A 146 5.96 13.68 9.15
N ARG A 147 4.71 13.38 8.80
CA ARG A 147 3.60 14.35 8.80
C ARG A 147 2.34 13.70 9.35
N ALA A 148 1.47 14.50 9.95
CA ALA A 148 0.18 14.04 10.41
C ALA A 148 -0.94 14.83 9.72
N GLN A 149 -1.96 14.12 9.21
CA GLN A 149 -3.19 14.73 8.75
C GLN A 149 -4.16 14.81 9.93
N MET A 150 -4.62 16.02 10.24
CA MET A 150 -5.62 16.29 11.26
C MET A 150 -6.96 16.59 10.59
N THR A 151 -8.05 15.97 11.07
CA THR A 151 -9.38 16.13 10.50
C THR A 151 -10.37 16.52 11.58
N LYS A 152 -11.16 17.56 11.31
CA LYS A 152 -12.25 18.01 12.17
C LYS A 152 -13.57 17.84 11.43
N PRO A 153 -14.50 16.99 11.92
CA PRO A 153 -15.85 16.95 11.37
C PRO A 153 -16.55 18.29 11.57
N LEU A 154 -17.11 18.84 10.49
CA LEU A 154 -17.94 20.04 10.58
C LEU A 154 -19.40 19.59 10.70
N ARG A 155 -19.97 19.75 11.89
CA ARG A 155 -21.39 19.45 12.10
C ARG A 155 -22.20 20.55 11.42
N SER A 156 -23.17 20.18 10.61
CA SER A 156 -24.23 21.09 10.21
C SER A 156 -24.90 21.59 11.48
N GLY A 157 -24.90 22.91 11.71
CA GLY A 157 -25.54 23.47 12.90
C GLY A 157 -26.98 22.99 12.95
N ALA A 158 -27.38 22.37 14.05
CA ALA A 158 -28.80 22.19 14.37
C ALA A 158 -29.37 23.62 14.53
N ARG A 159 -30.29 24.00 13.64
CA ARG A 159 -31.16 25.16 13.85
C ARG A 159 -32.27 24.78 14.82
#